data_27febeeed145334396df5626299b1c4c
#
_entry.id   27febeeed145334396df5626299b1c4c
#
_cell.length_a   1.000
_cell.length_b   1.000
_cell.length_c   1.000
_cell.angle_alpha   90.00
_cell.angle_beta   90.00
_cell.angle_gamma   90.00
#
_symmetry.space_group_name_H-M   'P 1'
#
loop_
_entity.id
_entity.type
_entity.pdbx_description
1 polymer ?
#
loop_
_entity_poly.entity_id
_entity_poly.type
_entity_poly.pdbx_seq_one_letter_code
_entity_poly.pdbx_strand_id
1 'polypeptide(L)'
;MGAVIAGGGSAILLVGGLIWGFPWQVILLVVAFTVVLGVALSAMTLAEVRRDAERQARSRAMLAAWAGRNGGRCEIDLAALTADGEEWKLPASPLFRGEVLAVVHRDGVEVGIACLIVDEGLEGGNSWYTAILVRLAEERPPARLRRREIHRLDLPQGVESVEIGRQELCVRYAGWPDASPVLDTRVDAAVRLAASLQGA
;
A
#
# COMPACT_ATOMS: atom_id res chain seq x y z
N MET A 1 -21.75 -1.53 7.08
CA MET A 1 -21.79 -0.82 8.37
C MET A 1 -22.53 0.53 8.31
N GLY A 2 -22.42 1.32 7.24
CA GLY A 2 -23.09 2.63 7.08
C GLY A 2 -24.62 2.62 7.18
N ALA A 3 -25.31 1.57 6.70
CA ALA A 3 -26.77 1.48 6.74
C ALA A 3 -27.34 1.32 8.17
N VAL A 4 -26.61 0.67 9.08
CA VAL A 4 -27.03 0.47 10.47
C VAL A 4 -26.89 1.77 11.27
N ILE A 5 -25.88 2.59 10.98
CA ILE A 5 -25.65 3.88 11.65
C ILE A 5 -26.71 4.90 11.21
N ALA A 6 -27.07 4.93 9.92
CA ALA A 6 -28.11 5.83 9.41
C ALA A 6 -29.49 5.49 9.97
N GLY A 7 -29.82 4.20 10.10
CA GLY A 7 -31.08 3.75 10.67
C GLY A 7 -31.22 4.07 12.16
N GLY A 8 -30.16 3.89 12.94
CA GLY A 8 -30.15 4.18 14.38
C GLY A 8 -30.26 5.68 14.69
N GLY A 9 -29.51 6.52 13.92
CA GLY A 9 -29.59 7.98 14.09
C GLY A 9 -30.95 8.58 13.77
N SER A 10 -31.61 8.09 12.72
CA SER A 10 -32.93 8.54 12.33
C SER A 10 -34.03 8.19 13.37
N ALA A 11 -33.92 7.01 13.99
CA ALA A 11 -34.85 6.60 15.05
C ALA A 11 -34.74 7.47 16.32
N ILE A 12 -33.50 7.81 16.71
CA ILE A 12 -33.23 8.67 17.87
C ILE A 12 -33.78 10.10 17.64
N LEU A 13 -33.58 10.65 16.43
CA LEU A 13 -34.07 11.96 16.06
C LEU A 13 -35.61 12.03 16.01
N LEU A 14 -36.27 10.97 15.53
CA LEU A 14 -37.73 10.85 15.54
C LEU A 14 -38.29 10.85 16.97
N VAL A 15 -37.73 10.03 17.86
CA VAL A 15 -38.16 9.92 19.24
C VAL A 15 -37.91 11.22 20.01
N GLY A 16 -36.71 11.79 19.86
CA GLY A 16 -36.35 13.06 20.50
C GLY A 16 -37.21 14.23 20.02
N GLY A 17 -37.48 14.32 18.72
CA GLY A 17 -38.35 15.37 18.16
C GLY A 17 -39.80 15.29 18.63
N LEU A 18 -40.34 14.08 18.81
CA LEU A 18 -41.67 13.84 19.37
C LEU A 18 -41.76 14.25 20.84
N ILE A 19 -40.74 13.96 21.64
CA ILE A 19 -40.69 14.31 23.07
C ILE A 19 -40.60 15.83 23.27
N TRP A 20 -39.90 16.56 22.38
CA TRP A 20 -39.69 18.01 22.50
C TRP A 20 -40.74 18.86 21.78
N GLY A 21 -41.77 18.25 21.21
CA GLY A 21 -42.91 18.95 20.61
C GLY A 21 -42.60 19.75 19.34
N PHE A 22 -41.57 19.34 18.58
CA PHE A 22 -41.28 19.97 17.30
C PHE A 22 -42.42 19.72 16.29
N PRO A 23 -42.67 20.69 15.38
CA PRO A 23 -43.63 20.48 14.29
C PRO A 23 -43.22 19.26 13.46
N TRP A 24 -44.17 18.36 13.17
CA TRP A 24 -43.90 17.11 12.43
C TRP A 24 -43.21 17.33 11.09
N GLN A 25 -43.41 18.49 10.44
CA GLN A 25 -42.76 18.90 9.21
C GLN A 25 -41.26 19.03 9.37
N VAL A 26 -40.79 19.60 10.50
CA VAL A 26 -39.36 19.74 10.81
C VAL A 26 -38.73 18.37 11.03
N ILE A 27 -39.42 17.47 11.73
CA ILE A 27 -38.99 16.11 11.99
C ILE A 27 -38.81 15.36 10.66
N LEU A 28 -39.79 15.43 9.76
CA LEU A 28 -39.72 14.81 8.45
C LEU A 28 -38.56 15.35 7.60
N LEU A 29 -38.32 16.66 7.61
CA LEU A 29 -37.26 17.31 6.88
C LEU A 29 -35.88 16.86 7.38
N VAL A 30 -35.67 16.79 8.69
CA VAL A 30 -34.43 16.31 9.30
C VAL A 30 -34.19 14.84 8.98
N VAL A 31 -35.20 13.99 9.07
CA VAL A 31 -35.12 12.58 8.73
C VAL A 31 -34.79 12.40 7.26
N ALA A 32 -35.47 13.10 6.36
CA ALA A 32 -35.20 13.05 4.92
C ALA A 32 -33.78 13.50 4.63
N PHE A 33 -33.28 14.58 5.21
CA PHE A 33 -31.93 15.06 5.07
C PHE A 33 -30.89 14.04 5.55
N THR A 34 -31.12 13.43 6.73
CA THR A 34 -30.22 12.41 7.30
C THR A 34 -30.15 11.17 6.41
N VAL A 35 -31.28 10.73 5.85
CA VAL A 35 -31.33 9.60 4.93
C VAL A 35 -30.56 9.93 3.64
N VAL A 36 -30.78 11.09 3.03
CA VAL A 36 -30.10 11.53 1.81
C VAL A 36 -28.59 11.62 2.04
N LEU A 37 -28.19 12.22 3.17
CA LEU A 37 -26.78 12.34 3.54
C LEU A 37 -26.15 10.95 3.75
N GLY A 38 -26.83 10.05 4.46
CA GLY A 38 -26.37 8.68 4.68
C GLY A 38 -26.21 7.89 3.38
N VAL A 39 -27.14 8.03 2.45
CA VAL A 39 -27.05 7.40 1.12
C VAL A 39 -25.89 8.00 0.31
N ALA A 40 -25.74 9.34 0.33
CA ALA A 40 -24.64 10.00 -0.39
C ALA A 40 -23.27 9.59 0.15
N LEU A 41 -23.07 9.57 1.46
CA LEU A 41 -21.84 9.12 2.10
C LEU A 41 -21.54 7.65 1.78
N SER A 42 -22.56 6.78 1.84
CA SER A 42 -22.39 5.36 1.50
C SER A 42 -22.02 5.15 0.02
N ALA A 43 -22.60 5.95 -0.88
CA ALA A 43 -22.26 5.92 -2.30
C ALA A 43 -20.83 6.39 -2.56
N MET A 44 -20.36 7.44 -1.84
CA MET A 44 -19.00 7.93 -1.94
C MET A 44 -17.98 6.87 -1.46
N THR A 45 -18.20 6.27 -0.30
CA THR A 45 -17.32 5.21 0.23
C THR A 45 -17.27 3.99 -0.69
N LEU A 46 -18.41 3.57 -1.25
CA LEU A 46 -18.46 2.48 -2.23
C LEU A 46 -17.69 2.82 -3.51
N ALA A 47 -17.79 4.07 -3.98
CA ALA A 47 -17.05 4.52 -5.17
C ALA A 47 -15.54 4.56 -4.91
N GLU A 48 -15.10 4.97 -3.73
CA GLU A 48 -13.68 4.94 -3.33
C GLU A 48 -13.15 3.50 -3.27
N VAL A 49 -13.86 2.61 -2.58
CA VAL A 49 -13.48 1.19 -2.49
C VAL A 49 -13.36 0.55 -3.89
N ARG A 50 -14.29 0.85 -4.81
CA ARG A 50 -14.21 0.36 -6.18
C ARG A 50 -13.01 0.91 -6.94
N ARG A 51 -12.73 2.22 -6.82
CA ARG A 51 -11.57 2.84 -7.46
C ARG A 51 -10.26 2.25 -6.95
N ASP A 52 -10.16 1.99 -5.66
CA ASP A 52 -8.97 1.38 -5.06
C ASP A 52 -8.80 -0.07 -5.53
N ALA A 53 -9.87 -0.86 -5.56
CA ALA A 53 -9.84 -2.22 -6.12
C ALA A 53 -9.41 -2.24 -7.60
N GLU A 54 -9.88 -1.29 -8.41
CA GLU A 54 -9.47 -1.16 -9.82
C GLU A 54 -8.00 -0.74 -9.95
N ARG A 55 -7.50 0.16 -9.09
CA ARG A 55 -6.08 0.55 -9.05
C ARG A 55 -5.21 -0.65 -8.69
N GLN A 56 -5.58 -1.40 -7.66
CA GLN A 56 -4.90 -2.61 -7.24
C GLN A 56 -4.83 -3.63 -8.38
N ALA A 57 -5.97 -3.92 -9.02
CA ALA A 57 -6.02 -4.87 -10.13
C ALA A 57 -5.10 -4.44 -11.29
N ARG A 58 -5.09 -3.14 -11.64
CA ARG A 58 -4.21 -2.60 -12.67
C ARG A 58 -2.73 -2.71 -12.29
N SER A 59 -2.37 -2.35 -11.07
CA SER A 59 -0.98 -2.43 -10.60
C SER A 59 -0.49 -3.88 -10.53
N ARG A 60 -1.33 -4.84 -10.10
CA ARG A 60 -1.03 -6.26 -10.11
C ARG A 60 -0.79 -6.78 -11.54
N ALA A 61 -1.68 -6.45 -12.46
CA ALA A 61 -1.56 -6.84 -13.87
C ALA A 61 -0.29 -6.24 -14.51
N MET A 62 0.00 -4.97 -14.22
CA MET A 62 1.20 -4.30 -14.70
C MET A 62 2.46 -4.95 -14.13
N LEU A 63 2.49 -5.26 -12.82
CA LEU A 63 3.63 -5.90 -12.18
C LEU A 63 3.88 -7.31 -12.72
N ALA A 64 2.80 -8.10 -12.93
CA ALA A 64 2.89 -9.43 -13.55
C ALA A 64 3.43 -9.37 -14.98
N ALA A 65 2.93 -8.43 -15.79
CA ALA A 65 3.41 -8.22 -17.15
C ALA A 65 4.85 -7.72 -17.18
N TRP A 66 5.24 -6.86 -16.25
CA TRP A 66 6.61 -6.38 -16.10
C TRP A 66 7.57 -7.50 -15.70
N ALA A 67 7.21 -8.31 -14.69
CA ALA A 67 8.01 -9.46 -14.27
C ALA A 67 8.20 -10.46 -15.42
N GLY A 68 7.13 -10.79 -16.15
CA GLY A 68 7.21 -11.69 -17.31
C GLY A 68 8.15 -11.18 -18.39
N ARG A 69 8.16 -9.86 -18.71
CA ARG A 69 9.08 -9.27 -19.69
C ARG A 69 10.54 -9.30 -19.20
N ASN A 70 10.79 -9.27 -17.91
CA ASN A 70 12.11 -9.33 -17.32
C ASN A 70 12.56 -10.77 -16.94
N GLY A 71 11.86 -11.80 -17.45
CA GLY A 71 12.21 -13.20 -17.20
C GLY A 71 11.97 -13.64 -15.74
N GLY A 72 11.15 -12.91 -15.03
CA GLY A 72 10.84 -13.16 -13.61
C GLY A 72 9.47 -13.82 -13.40
N ARG A 73 9.15 -14.04 -12.14
CA ARG A 73 7.87 -14.57 -11.68
C ARG A 73 7.11 -13.53 -10.85
N CYS A 74 5.80 -13.59 -10.88
CA CYS A 74 4.94 -12.75 -10.06
C CYS A 74 3.93 -13.62 -9.34
N GLU A 75 3.89 -13.54 -8.02
CA GLU A 75 2.99 -14.28 -7.17
C GLU A 75 2.08 -13.33 -6.40
N ILE A 76 0.80 -13.67 -6.32
CA ILE A 76 -0.23 -12.83 -5.71
C ILE A 76 -0.40 -13.17 -4.23
N ASP A 77 0.10 -14.33 -3.79
CA ASP A 77 0.04 -14.78 -2.39
C ASP A 77 1.44 -14.85 -1.79
N LEU A 78 1.72 -13.94 -0.85
CA LEU A 78 2.98 -13.91 -0.11
C LEU A 78 3.23 -15.18 0.72
N ALA A 79 2.17 -15.88 1.13
CA ALA A 79 2.29 -17.12 1.88
C ALA A 79 2.89 -18.26 1.02
N ALA A 80 2.68 -18.23 -0.30
CA ALA A 80 3.25 -19.22 -1.21
C ALA A 80 4.77 -19.03 -1.40
N LEU A 81 5.29 -17.83 -1.21
CA LEU A 81 6.71 -17.52 -1.38
C LEU A 81 7.57 -17.90 -0.17
N THR A 82 6.97 -17.94 1.02
CA THR A 82 7.63 -18.45 2.23
C THR A 82 7.76 -19.97 2.24
N ALA A 83 6.97 -20.67 1.42
CA ALA A 83 6.98 -22.15 1.37
C ALA A 83 8.24 -22.75 0.70
N ASP A 84 8.91 -22.01 -0.20
CA ASP A 84 10.09 -22.48 -0.94
C ASP A 84 11.44 -22.17 -0.24
N GLY A 85 11.43 -21.68 1.00
CA GLY A 85 12.63 -21.52 1.83
C GLY A 85 13.49 -20.30 1.51
N GLU A 86 13.15 -19.50 0.53
CA GLU A 86 13.79 -18.19 0.24
C GLU A 86 12.95 -17.06 0.83
N GLU A 87 13.04 -16.89 2.14
CA GLU A 87 12.34 -15.80 2.83
C GLU A 87 12.93 -14.44 2.45
N TRP A 88 12.18 -13.66 1.67
CA TRP A 88 12.37 -12.22 1.63
C TRP A 88 11.89 -11.62 2.95
N LYS A 89 12.82 -11.09 3.74
CA LYS A 89 12.45 -10.39 4.98
C LYS A 89 11.90 -9.02 4.64
N LEU A 90 10.59 -8.96 4.42
CA LEU A 90 9.89 -7.69 4.39
C LEU A 90 10.12 -6.95 5.71
N PRO A 91 10.23 -5.60 5.69
CA PRO A 91 10.37 -4.81 6.91
C PRO A 91 9.32 -5.27 7.91
N ALA A 92 9.75 -5.78 9.05
CA ALA A 92 8.87 -6.35 10.06
C ALA A 92 8.04 -5.22 10.70
N SER A 93 6.87 -4.97 10.16
CA SER A 93 5.87 -4.15 10.82
C SER A 93 4.56 -4.94 10.86
N PRO A 94 3.92 -5.09 12.02
CA PRO A 94 2.63 -5.79 12.14
C PRO A 94 1.51 -5.10 11.35
N LEU A 95 1.76 -3.90 10.85
CA LEU A 95 0.82 -3.10 10.06
C LEU A 95 0.96 -3.32 8.55
N PHE A 96 2.02 -4.03 8.09
CA PHE A 96 2.20 -4.30 6.67
C PHE A 96 1.48 -5.57 6.23
N ARG A 97 0.62 -5.44 5.23
CA ARG A 97 0.11 -6.57 4.46
C ARG A 97 0.77 -6.51 3.09
N GLY A 98 1.54 -7.54 2.75
CA GLY A 98 2.00 -7.73 1.39
C GLY A 98 0.90 -8.38 0.56
N GLU A 99 0.68 -7.90 -0.66
CA GLU A 99 -0.34 -8.46 -1.54
C GLU A 99 0.24 -9.10 -2.80
N VAL A 100 1.35 -8.59 -3.30
CA VAL A 100 1.99 -9.09 -4.52
C VAL A 100 3.49 -9.03 -4.35
N LEU A 101 4.17 -10.09 -4.76
CA LEU A 101 5.61 -10.10 -4.88
C LEU A 101 5.99 -10.56 -6.29
N ALA A 102 6.76 -9.74 -6.98
CA ALA A 102 7.44 -10.13 -8.21
C ALA A 102 8.92 -10.35 -7.92
N VAL A 103 9.52 -11.39 -8.47
CA VAL A 103 10.94 -11.67 -8.35
C VAL A 103 11.54 -11.71 -9.75
N VAL A 104 12.59 -10.94 -9.98
CA VAL A 104 13.33 -10.87 -11.24
C VAL A 104 14.82 -10.91 -10.96
N HIS A 105 15.61 -11.21 -11.98
CA HIS A 105 17.06 -11.06 -11.95
C HIS A 105 17.46 -9.85 -12.79
N ARG A 106 18.17 -8.91 -12.19
CA ARG A 106 18.66 -7.70 -12.87
C ARG A 106 20.17 -7.56 -12.61
N ASP A 107 20.94 -7.47 -13.69
CA ASP A 107 22.42 -7.37 -13.62
C ASP A 107 23.06 -8.47 -12.75
N GLY A 108 22.52 -9.69 -12.78
CA GLY A 108 22.99 -10.82 -12.00
C GLY A 108 22.57 -10.82 -10.53
N VAL A 109 21.78 -9.85 -10.11
CA VAL A 109 21.25 -9.71 -8.74
C VAL A 109 19.78 -10.07 -8.69
N GLU A 110 19.36 -10.79 -7.67
CA GLU A 110 17.98 -11.09 -7.44
C GLU A 110 17.26 -9.88 -6.81
N VAL A 111 16.15 -9.48 -7.43
CA VAL A 111 15.34 -8.34 -7.00
C VAL A 111 13.92 -8.78 -6.76
N GLY A 112 13.42 -8.54 -5.55
CA GLY A 112 12.03 -8.69 -5.16
C GLY A 112 11.30 -7.34 -5.21
N ILE A 113 10.07 -7.33 -5.70
CA ILE A 113 9.22 -6.14 -5.70
C ILE A 113 7.93 -6.50 -5.00
N ALA A 114 7.72 -5.94 -3.82
CA ALA A 114 6.53 -6.17 -3.03
C ALA A 114 5.62 -4.93 -3.06
N CYS A 115 4.32 -5.16 -3.32
CA CYS A 115 3.30 -4.15 -3.10
C CYS A 115 2.73 -4.34 -1.70
N LEU A 116 2.84 -3.30 -0.87
CA LEU A 116 2.49 -3.32 0.54
C LEU A 116 1.32 -2.39 0.81
N ILE A 117 0.45 -2.80 1.73
CA ILE A 117 -0.61 -1.96 2.29
C ILE A 117 -0.32 -1.79 3.78
N VAL A 118 -0.40 -0.56 4.25
CA VAL A 118 -0.34 -0.21 5.66
C VAL A 118 -1.71 0.24 6.09
N ASP A 119 -2.27 -0.43 7.08
CA ASP A 119 -3.49 -0.01 7.76
C ASP A 119 -3.10 1.03 8.84
N GLU A 120 -3.40 2.30 8.59
CA GLU A 120 -3.11 3.40 9.53
C GLU A 120 -4.16 3.55 10.63
N GLY A 121 -5.09 2.59 10.75
CA GLY A 121 -6.15 2.56 11.75
C GLY A 121 -7.37 3.38 11.38
N LEU A 122 -8.22 3.69 12.39
CA LEU A 122 -9.58 4.23 12.18
C LEU A 122 -9.63 5.62 11.55
N GLU A 123 -8.55 6.41 11.62
CA GLU A 123 -8.51 7.80 11.12
C GLU A 123 -7.65 7.97 9.86
N GLY A 124 -6.72 7.06 9.57
CA GLY A 124 -5.70 7.23 8.54
C GLY A 124 -6.01 6.58 7.19
N GLY A 125 -6.92 5.62 7.14
CA GLY A 125 -7.15 4.83 5.93
C GLY A 125 -5.99 3.88 5.60
N ASN A 126 -5.90 3.44 4.34
CA ASN A 126 -4.84 2.56 3.86
C ASN A 126 -3.78 3.36 3.10
N SER A 127 -2.53 3.26 3.51
CA SER A 127 -1.39 3.79 2.76
C SER A 127 -0.75 2.68 1.93
N TRP A 128 -0.38 3.04 0.70
CA TRP A 128 0.12 2.12 -0.32
C TRP A 128 1.61 2.35 -0.53
N TYR A 129 2.39 1.26 -0.57
CA TYR A 129 3.84 1.33 -0.76
C TYR A 129 4.31 0.28 -1.75
N THR A 130 5.41 0.61 -2.44
CA THR A 130 6.19 -0.34 -3.22
C THR A 130 7.53 -0.54 -2.52
N ALA A 131 7.83 -1.75 -2.10
CA ALA A 131 9.15 -2.11 -1.58
C ALA A 131 9.96 -2.81 -2.68
N ILE A 132 11.15 -2.33 -2.94
CA ILE A 132 12.13 -2.98 -3.81
C ILE A 132 13.20 -3.57 -2.91
N LEU A 133 13.34 -4.88 -2.99
CA LEU A 133 14.23 -5.69 -2.20
C LEU A 133 15.35 -6.18 -3.11
N VAL A 134 16.60 -5.92 -2.75
CA VAL A 134 17.76 -6.35 -3.53
C VAL A 134 18.63 -7.26 -2.67
N ARG A 135 18.94 -8.47 -3.15
CA ARG A 135 19.85 -9.39 -2.47
C ARG A 135 21.26 -8.79 -2.44
N LEU A 136 21.87 -8.79 -1.27
CA LEU A 136 23.27 -8.41 -1.11
C LEU A 136 24.14 -9.68 -1.14
N ALA A 137 25.27 -9.60 -1.80
CA ALA A 137 26.23 -10.72 -1.87
C ALA A 137 26.89 -10.99 -0.52
N GLU A 138 27.04 -9.95 0.30
CA GLU A 138 27.69 -10.03 1.60
C GLU A 138 26.72 -9.63 2.73
N GLU A 139 26.85 -10.28 3.88
CA GLU A 139 26.14 -9.89 5.08
C GLU A 139 26.58 -8.53 5.59
N ARG A 140 25.62 -7.70 5.95
CA ARG A 140 25.85 -6.37 6.51
C ARG A 140 25.12 -6.18 7.83
N PRO A 141 25.65 -5.30 8.70
CA PRO A 141 24.91 -4.95 9.90
C PRO A 141 23.61 -4.23 9.52
N PRO A 142 22.49 -4.57 10.17
CA PRO A 142 21.22 -3.92 9.92
C PRO A 142 21.32 -2.42 10.18
N ALA A 143 20.85 -1.61 9.22
CA ALA A 143 20.85 -0.16 9.31
C ALA A 143 19.60 0.42 8.65
N ARG A 144 19.14 1.56 9.15
CA ARG A 144 18.10 2.35 8.52
C ARG A 144 18.64 3.74 8.25
N LEU A 145 18.61 4.15 6.99
CA LEU A 145 19.09 5.47 6.61
C LEU A 145 18.12 6.55 7.08
N ARG A 146 18.69 7.64 7.60
CA ARG A 146 17.90 8.81 7.96
C ARG A 146 17.48 9.59 6.72
N ARG A 147 16.40 10.33 6.79
CA ARG A 147 15.86 11.11 5.66
C ARG A 147 16.92 12.01 5.00
N ARG A 148 17.83 12.61 5.78
CA ARG A 148 18.94 13.45 5.25
C ARG A 148 19.96 12.65 4.44
N GLU A 149 20.18 11.40 4.78
CA GLU A 149 21.09 10.50 4.07
C GLU A 149 20.45 10.05 2.77
N ILE A 150 19.16 9.70 2.80
CA ILE A 150 18.38 9.33 1.62
C ILE A 150 18.40 10.45 0.57
N HIS A 151 18.27 11.72 0.96
CA HIS A 151 18.31 12.86 0.04
C HIS A 151 19.68 13.06 -0.66
N ARG A 152 20.74 12.44 -0.16
CA ARG A 152 22.09 12.48 -0.78
C ARG A 152 22.31 11.33 -1.78
N LEU A 153 21.40 10.36 -1.78
CA LEU A 153 21.46 9.23 -2.70
C LEU A 153 20.80 9.62 -4.02
N ASP A 154 21.34 9.10 -5.12
CA ASP A 154 20.75 9.25 -6.46
C ASP A 154 19.57 8.26 -6.61
N LEU A 155 18.48 8.54 -5.88
CA LEU A 155 17.27 7.75 -5.90
C LEU A 155 16.12 8.55 -6.52
N PRO A 156 15.20 7.87 -7.23
CA PRO A 156 13.99 8.49 -7.77
C PRO A 156 13.13 9.12 -6.67
N GLN A 157 12.31 10.10 -7.05
CA GLN A 157 11.37 10.72 -6.10
C GLN A 157 10.39 9.71 -5.49
N GLY A 158 9.91 10.04 -4.28
CA GLY A 158 8.92 9.24 -3.56
C GLY A 158 9.52 8.16 -2.65
N VAL A 159 10.84 8.19 -2.40
CA VAL A 159 11.47 7.30 -1.41
C VAL A 159 11.04 7.69 -0.01
N GLU A 160 10.46 6.74 0.72
CA GLU A 160 10.02 6.88 2.11
C GLU A 160 11.05 6.36 3.10
N SER A 161 11.65 5.21 2.80
CA SER A 161 12.71 4.63 3.62
C SER A 161 13.69 3.81 2.82
N VAL A 162 14.91 3.71 3.35
CA VAL A 162 15.95 2.78 2.89
C VAL A 162 16.43 2.03 4.12
N GLU A 163 16.33 0.71 4.07
CA GLU A 163 16.69 -0.19 5.15
C GLU A 163 17.66 -1.24 4.63
N ILE A 164 18.74 -1.46 5.34
CA ILE A 164 19.72 -2.48 5.06
C ILE A 164 19.48 -3.60 6.07
N GLY A 165 19.07 -4.76 5.60
CA GLY A 165 19.01 -5.99 6.37
C GLY A 165 20.36 -6.71 6.36
N ARG A 166 20.41 -7.94 6.88
CA ARG A 166 21.66 -8.72 6.87
C ARG A 166 22.13 -9.04 5.46
N GLN A 167 21.23 -9.45 4.58
CA GLN A 167 21.52 -9.84 3.19
C GLN A 167 20.59 -9.15 2.19
N GLU A 168 19.93 -8.08 2.59
CA GLU A 168 18.92 -7.42 1.78
C GLU A 168 18.99 -5.92 1.93
N LEU A 169 18.87 -5.21 0.80
CA LEU A 169 18.56 -3.80 0.75
C LEU A 169 17.08 -3.64 0.45
N CYS A 170 16.35 -2.93 1.27
CA CYS A 170 14.95 -2.57 1.04
C CYS A 170 14.82 -1.08 0.78
N VAL A 171 14.33 -0.70 -0.40
CA VAL A 171 13.99 0.68 -0.75
C VAL A 171 12.49 0.77 -0.88
N ARG A 172 11.84 1.56 -0.01
CA ARG A 172 10.40 1.74 -0.01
C ARG A 172 10.01 3.06 -0.64
N TYR A 173 9.07 3.00 -1.56
CA TYR A 173 8.48 4.13 -2.26
C TYR A 173 7.02 4.31 -1.89
N ALA A 174 6.56 5.57 -1.82
CA ALA A 174 5.15 5.87 -1.69
C ALA A 174 4.36 5.42 -2.93
N GLY A 175 3.18 4.87 -2.70
CA GLY A 175 2.27 4.39 -3.75
C GLY A 175 2.68 3.07 -4.40
N TRP A 176 1.73 2.49 -5.12
CA TRP A 176 1.98 1.35 -6.00
C TRP A 176 2.45 1.84 -7.37
N PRO A 177 3.23 1.01 -8.09
CA PRO A 177 3.68 1.40 -9.42
C PRO A 177 2.50 1.38 -10.39
N ASP A 178 2.35 2.45 -11.15
CA ASP A 178 1.30 2.65 -12.15
C ASP A 178 1.81 2.49 -13.58
N ALA A 179 3.13 2.51 -13.77
CA ALA A 179 3.76 2.40 -15.07
C ALA A 179 5.09 1.64 -15.01
N SER A 180 5.35 0.79 -16.03
CA SER A 180 6.58 0.02 -16.14
C SER A 180 7.86 0.87 -16.15
N PRO A 181 7.96 2.01 -16.86
CA PRO A 181 9.18 2.82 -16.85
C PRO A 181 9.53 3.39 -15.47
N VAL A 182 8.52 3.70 -14.65
CA VAL A 182 8.73 4.14 -13.26
C VAL A 182 9.33 3.02 -12.44
N LEU A 183 8.82 1.80 -12.63
CA LEU A 183 9.32 0.61 -11.94
C LEU A 183 10.75 0.28 -12.35
N ASP A 184 11.06 0.30 -13.66
CA ASP A 184 12.42 0.10 -14.17
C ASP A 184 13.40 1.10 -13.53
N THR A 185 13.05 2.38 -13.52
CA THR A 185 13.89 3.44 -12.92
C THR A 185 14.14 3.18 -11.42
N ARG A 186 13.10 2.76 -10.67
CA ARG A 186 13.22 2.46 -9.24
C ARG A 186 14.08 1.22 -8.98
N VAL A 187 13.90 0.18 -9.78
CA VAL A 187 14.68 -1.07 -9.68
C VAL A 187 16.14 -0.81 -9.99
N ASP A 188 16.42 -0.14 -11.11
CA ASP A 188 17.80 0.17 -11.51
C ASP A 188 18.52 1.04 -10.46
N ALA A 189 17.82 1.98 -9.85
CA ALA A 189 18.38 2.80 -8.77
C ALA A 189 18.67 1.98 -7.51
N ALA A 190 17.79 1.05 -7.12
CA ALA A 190 18.01 0.16 -5.99
C ALA A 190 19.17 -0.81 -6.22
N VAL A 191 19.30 -1.35 -7.44
CA VAL A 191 20.43 -2.22 -7.83
C VAL A 191 21.75 -1.45 -7.80
N ARG A 192 21.79 -0.23 -8.35
CA ARG A 192 23.00 0.63 -8.27
C ARG A 192 23.38 0.94 -6.81
N LEU A 193 22.39 1.23 -5.97
CA LEU A 193 22.64 1.47 -4.55
C LEU A 193 23.20 0.23 -3.87
N ALA A 194 22.65 -0.96 -4.13
CA ALA A 194 23.17 -2.22 -3.60
C ALA A 194 24.62 -2.46 -4.04
N ALA A 195 24.93 -2.24 -5.32
CA ALA A 195 26.30 -2.35 -5.86
C ALA A 195 27.27 -1.38 -5.17
N SER A 196 26.85 -0.12 -4.93
CA SER A 196 27.69 0.86 -4.23
C SER A 196 27.98 0.47 -2.77
N LEU A 197 27.04 -0.20 -2.12
CA LEU A 197 27.24 -0.73 -0.78
C LEU A 197 28.24 -1.91 -0.76
N GLN A 198 28.29 -2.73 -1.80
CA GLN A 198 29.20 -3.88 -1.88
C GLN A 198 30.65 -3.47 -2.21
N GLY A 199 30.86 -2.31 -2.85
CA GLY A 199 32.19 -1.79 -3.21
C GLY A 199 32.81 -0.89 -2.14
N ALA A 200 32.15 -0.63 -1.02
CA ALA A 200 32.60 0.19 0.10
C ALA A 200 33.03 -0.68 1.29
#